data_c39d2eb220545d1f6912760c310fd086
#
_entry.id   c39d2eb220545d1f6912760c310fd086
#
_cell.length_a   1.000
_cell.length_b   1.000
_cell.length_c   1.000
_cell.angle_alpha   90.00
_cell.angle_beta   90.00
_cell.angle_gamma   90.00
#
_symmetry.space_group_name_H-M   'P 1'
#
loop_
_entity.id
_entity.type
_entity.pdbx_description
1 polymer ?
#
loop_
_entity_poly.entity_id
_entity_poly.type
_entity_poly.pdbx_seq_one_letter_code
_entity_poly.pdbx_strand_id
1 'polypeptide(L)'
;MSSRINLNGIGMTSQRTRERLLGRLMEQGITSMEVLDIMRSTPRHIFLDEALAHRAYEDVALPIGYSQTISQPYIVARMSEIVANSESLESVLEIGTGCGYQTAIISKIAKKVYTIERIKPLLDRAKRNLKLLGIRNVEFRHGDGGLGSVSYTHLTLPTTPYV
;
A
#
# COMPACT_ATOMS: atom_id res chain seq x y z
N MET A 1 12.78 -15.72 19.87
CA MET A 1 13.73 -15.44 18.76
C MET A 1 12.99 -14.58 17.73
N SER A 2 13.36 -13.32 17.62
CA SER A 2 12.76 -12.42 16.60
C SER A 2 13.31 -12.83 15.23
N SER A 3 12.51 -13.46 14.40
CA SER A 3 12.87 -13.71 13.00
C SER A 3 13.08 -12.34 12.33
N ARG A 4 14.29 -12.04 11.90
CA ARG A 4 14.57 -10.84 11.10
C ARG A 4 13.74 -10.93 9.83
N ILE A 5 12.77 -10.04 9.68
CA ILE A 5 11.96 -9.96 8.47
C ILE A 5 12.90 -9.68 7.28
N ASN A 6 12.94 -10.60 6.32
CA ASN A 6 13.77 -10.45 5.14
C ASN A 6 13.09 -9.55 4.12
N LEU A 7 13.47 -8.27 4.08
CA LEU A 7 12.92 -7.28 3.14
C LEU A 7 13.22 -7.62 1.68
N ASN A 8 14.33 -8.30 1.40
CA ASN A 8 14.70 -8.69 0.04
C ASN A 8 13.90 -9.87 -0.49
N GLY A 9 13.38 -10.71 0.42
CA GLY A 9 12.63 -11.92 0.08
C GLY A 9 13.50 -13.05 -0.45
N ILE A 10 12.96 -14.26 -0.42
CA ILE A 10 13.60 -15.49 -0.91
C ILE A 10 12.53 -16.29 -1.70
N GLY A 11 12.94 -17.00 -2.74
CA GLY A 11 12.02 -17.85 -3.51
C GLY A 11 10.87 -17.05 -4.12
N MET A 12 9.62 -17.36 -3.74
CA MET A 12 8.42 -16.69 -4.27
C MET A 12 8.29 -15.22 -3.87
N THR A 13 9.06 -14.75 -2.87
CA THR A 13 9.10 -13.34 -2.46
C THR A 13 10.33 -12.60 -3.00
N SER A 14 11.13 -13.26 -3.83
CA SER A 14 12.40 -12.74 -4.38
C SER A 14 12.22 -11.56 -5.32
N GLN A 15 13.30 -10.85 -5.58
CA GLN A 15 13.36 -9.77 -6.56
C GLN A 15 12.88 -10.21 -7.96
N ARG A 16 13.26 -11.41 -8.40
CA ARG A 16 12.83 -11.96 -9.69
C ARG A 16 11.30 -12.09 -9.79
N THR A 17 10.63 -12.48 -8.71
CA THR A 17 9.16 -12.60 -8.68
C THR A 17 8.50 -11.23 -8.71
N ARG A 18 9.10 -10.22 -8.06
CA ARG A 18 8.64 -8.81 -8.15
C ARG A 18 8.75 -8.31 -9.58
N GLU A 19 9.89 -8.50 -10.25
CA GLU A 19 10.06 -8.06 -11.65
C GLU A 19 9.02 -8.68 -12.59
N ARG A 20 8.66 -9.95 -12.39
CA ARG A 20 7.59 -10.59 -13.17
C ARG A 20 6.23 -9.94 -12.94
N LEU A 21 5.93 -9.53 -11.69
CA LEU A 21 4.70 -8.78 -11.41
C LEU A 21 4.72 -7.45 -12.15
N LEU A 22 5.82 -6.67 -12.04
CA LEU A 22 5.92 -5.36 -12.70
C LEU A 22 5.77 -5.47 -14.22
N GLY A 23 6.36 -6.49 -14.84
CA GLY A 23 6.17 -6.77 -16.27
C GLY A 23 4.69 -6.94 -16.63
N ARG A 24 3.95 -7.73 -15.84
CA ARG A 24 2.50 -7.90 -16.04
C ARG A 24 1.71 -6.60 -15.86
N LEU A 25 2.09 -5.76 -14.90
CA LEU A 25 1.43 -4.46 -14.70
C LEU A 25 1.65 -3.53 -15.91
N MET A 26 2.84 -3.54 -16.49
CA MET A 26 3.14 -2.80 -17.73
C MET A 26 2.31 -3.33 -18.91
N GLU A 27 2.20 -4.65 -19.07
CA GLU A 27 1.35 -5.28 -20.09
C GLU A 27 -0.14 -4.92 -19.93
N GLN A 28 -0.59 -4.67 -18.69
CA GLN A 28 -1.95 -4.22 -18.37
C GLN A 28 -2.14 -2.70 -18.52
N GLY A 29 -1.12 -1.97 -18.94
CA GLY A 29 -1.21 -0.53 -19.26
C GLY A 29 -0.78 0.41 -18.14
N ILE A 30 -0.04 -0.04 -17.13
CA ILE A 30 0.65 0.86 -16.18
C ILE A 30 1.87 1.44 -16.89
N THR A 31 1.93 2.76 -16.99
CA THR A 31 2.97 3.49 -17.73
C THR A 31 3.92 4.29 -16.86
N SER A 32 3.54 4.61 -15.62
CA SER A 32 4.39 5.38 -14.70
C SER A 32 5.56 4.55 -14.21
N MET A 33 6.75 4.82 -14.74
CA MET A 33 7.99 4.17 -14.28
C MET A 33 8.30 4.50 -12.83
N GLU A 34 7.96 5.71 -12.37
CA GLU A 34 8.10 6.11 -10.97
C GLU A 34 7.30 5.18 -10.05
N VAL A 35 6.03 4.95 -10.35
CA VAL A 35 5.16 4.06 -9.56
C VAL A 35 5.70 2.63 -9.57
N LEU A 36 6.13 2.14 -10.73
CA LEU A 36 6.71 0.80 -10.86
C LEU A 36 7.99 0.66 -10.02
N ASP A 37 8.86 1.66 -10.01
CA ASP A 37 10.10 1.65 -9.21
C ASP A 37 9.82 1.72 -7.70
N ILE A 38 8.81 2.48 -7.30
CA ILE A 38 8.34 2.51 -5.91
C ILE A 38 7.80 1.13 -5.50
N MET A 39 6.99 0.49 -6.33
CA MET A 39 6.47 -0.85 -6.07
C MET A 39 7.59 -1.91 -6.05
N ARG A 40 8.58 -1.80 -6.93
CA ARG A 40 9.78 -2.65 -6.95
C ARG A 40 10.52 -2.60 -5.61
N SER A 41 10.69 -1.40 -5.06
CA SER A 41 11.43 -1.17 -3.81
C SER A 41 10.60 -1.38 -2.55
N THR A 42 9.28 -1.56 -2.65
CA THR A 42 8.39 -1.74 -1.51
C THR A 42 7.99 -3.22 -1.38
N PRO A 43 8.51 -3.94 -0.36
CA PRO A 43 8.32 -5.39 -0.24
C PRO A 43 6.89 -5.73 0.19
N ARG A 44 6.01 -6.06 -0.76
CA ARG A 44 4.60 -6.35 -0.51
C ARG A 44 4.39 -7.52 0.47
N HIS A 45 5.27 -8.50 0.46
CA HIS A 45 5.14 -9.71 1.30
C HIS A 45 5.15 -9.41 2.81
N ILE A 46 5.77 -8.32 3.27
CA ILE A 46 5.78 -7.96 4.70
C ILE A 46 4.43 -7.45 5.21
N PHE A 47 3.52 -7.09 4.31
CA PHE A 47 2.18 -6.60 4.63
C PHE A 47 1.16 -7.73 4.77
N LEU A 48 1.54 -8.96 4.44
CA LEU A 48 0.74 -10.18 4.54
C LEU A 48 1.14 -11.01 5.73
N ASP A 49 0.26 -11.92 6.13
CA ASP A 49 0.61 -12.95 7.09
C ASP A 49 1.58 -13.96 6.45
N GLU A 50 2.44 -14.58 7.23
CA GLU A 50 3.49 -15.48 6.75
C GLU A 50 2.93 -16.59 5.84
N ALA A 51 1.76 -17.14 6.18
CA ALA A 51 1.08 -18.16 5.39
C ALA A 51 0.74 -17.72 3.96
N LEU A 52 0.55 -16.42 3.73
CA LEU A 52 0.18 -15.83 2.44
C LEU A 52 1.34 -15.09 1.76
N ALA A 53 2.48 -14.93 2.43
CA ALA A 53 3.61 -14.18 1.90
C ALA A 53 4.11 -14.69 0.54
N HIS A 54 4.04 -16.02 0.31
CA HIS A 54 4.43 -16.65 -0.96
C HIS A 54 3.56 -16.20 -2.15
N ARG A 55 2.33 -15.72 -1.90
CA ARG A 55 1.38 -15.21 -2.91
C ARG A 55 1.46 -13.71 -3.11
N ALA A 56 2.32 -13.01 -2.38
CA ALA A 56 2.38 -11.55 -2.34
C ALA A 56 2.54 -10.88 -3.72
N TYR A 57 3.13 -11.57 -4.67
CA TYR A 57 3.42 -11.06 -6.02
C TYR A 57 2.55 -11.69 -7.11
N GLU A 58 1.46 -12.37 -6.71
CA GLU A 58 0.32 -12.64 -7.59
C GLU A 58 -0.48 -11.34 -7.78
N ASP A 59 -1.03 -11.13 -8.96
CA ASP A 59 -1.86 -9.94 -9.23
C ASP A 59 -3.31 -10.18 -8.80
N VAL A 60 -3.50 -10.40 -7.49
CA VAL A 60 -4.79 -10.66 -6.85
C VAL A 60 -4.89 -9.95 -5.51
N ALA A 61 -6.12 -9.69 -5.06
CA ALA A 61 -6.40 -9.30 -3.69
C ALA A 61 -6.20 -10.50 -2.74
N LEU A 62 -5.65 -10.26 -1.54
CA LEU A 62 -5.40 -11.31 -0.54
C LEU A 62 -5.96 -10.88 0.82
N PRO A 63 -6.46 -11.82 1.64
CA PRO A 63 -7.01 -11.47 2.95
C PRO A 63 -5.90 -10.97 3.90
N ILE A 64 -6.26 -9.98 4.72
CA ILE A 64 -5.42 -9.40 5.78
C ILE A 64 -6.07 -9.51 7.17
N GLY A 65 -7.14 -10.30 7.28
CA GLY A 65 -7.97 -10.41 8.48
C GLY A 65 -9.11 -9.39 8.52
N TYR A 66 -9.99 -9.54 9.50
CA TYR A 66 -11.13 -8.65 9.76
C TYR A 66 -12.07 -8.47 8.55
N SER A 67 -12.22 -9.50 7.71
CA SER A 67 -12.95 -9.44 6.44
C SER A 67 -12.44 -8.34 5.49
N GLN A 68 -11.16 -8.00 5.58
CA GLN A 68 -10.49 -7.02 4.72
C GLN A 68 -9.41 -7.69 3.86
N THR A 69 -9.04 -7.03 2.77
CA THR A 69 -8.01 -7.50 1.85
C THR A 69 -6.96 -6.42 1.60
N ILE A 70 -5.74 -6.85 1.28
CA ILE A 70 -4.78 -6.02 0.58
C ILE A 70 -5.22 -5.95 -0.88
N SER A 71 -5.32 -4.76 -1.44
CA SER A 71 -5.78 -4.56 -2.82
C SER A 71 -4.87 -5.27 -3.82
N GLN A 72 -5.45 -5.72 -4.94
CA GLN A 72 -4.72 -6.28 -6.08
C GLN A 72 -3.59 -5.33 -6.52
N PRO A 73 -2.38 -5.83 -6.82
CA PRO A 73 -1.26 -5.00 -7.27
C PRO A 73 -1.58 -4.06 -8.42
N TYR A 74 -2.34 -4.51 -9.42
CA TYR A 74 -2.78 -3.66 -10.53
C TYR A 74 -3.59 -2.45 -10.03
N ILE A 75 -4.53 -2.66 -9.13
CA ILE A 75 -5.35 -1.57 -8.57
C ILE A 75 -4.47 -0.58 -7.80
N VAL A 76 -3.53 -1.09 -6.98
CA VAL A 76 -2.57 -0.24 -6.26
C VAL A 76 -1.74 0.60 -7.24
N ALA A 77 -1.21 -0.01 -8.29
CA ALA A 77 -0.43 0.67 -9.31
C ALA A 77 -1.26 1.75 -10.02
N ARG A 78 -2.48 1.42 -10.45
CA ARG A 78 -3.36 2.34 -11.16
C ARG A 78 -3.77 3.54 -10.32
N MET A 79 -4.15 3.32 -9.07
CA MET A 79 -4.48 4.40 -8.14
C MET A 79 -3.27 5.30 -7.86
N SER A 80 -2.10 4.69 -7.65
CA SER A 80 -0.86 5.43 -7.43
C SER A 80 -0.43 6.25 -8.64
N GLU A 81 -0.63 5.73 -9.85
CA GLU A 81 -0.37 6.44 -11.10
C GLU A 81 -1.28 7.67 -11.27
N ILE A 82 -2.57 7.54 -10.90
CA ILE A 82 -3.51 8.68 -10.91
C ILE A 82 -3.06 9.74 -9.89
N VAL A 83 -2.63 9.33 -8.70
CA VAL A 83 -2.11 10.26 -7.69
C VAL A 83 -0.84 10.95 -8.18
N ALA A 84 0.11 10.20 -8.75
CA ALA A 84 1.37 10.74 -9.24
C ALA A 84 1.19 11.78 -10.35
N ASN A 85 0.11 11.66 -11.14
CA ASN A 85 -0.23 12.59 -12.20
C ASN A 85 -1.02 13.84 -11.72
N SER A 86 -1.23 13.99 -10.40
CA SER A 86 -1.93 15.16 -9.85
C SER A 86 -1.04 16.41 -9.89
N GLU A 87 -1.66 17.59 -10.06
CA GLU A 87 -0.95 18.87 -10.12
C GLU A 87 -0.20 19.22 -8.82
N SER A 88 -0.68 18.72 -7.69
CA SER A 88 -0.07 18.97 -6.39
C SER A 88 0.03 17.68 -5.58
N LEU A 89 1.24 17.39 -5.10
CA LEU A 89 1.56 16.24 -4.24
C LEU A 89 1.99 16.68 -2.83
N GLU A 90 1.54 17.85 -2.40
CA GLU A 90 1.83 18.37 -1.04
C GLU A 90 1.22 17.48 0.04
N SER A 91 -0.04 17.05 -0.16
CA SER A 91 -0.71 16.14 0.75
C SER A 91 -1.74 15.27 0.05
N VAL A 92 -1.88 14.04 0.52
CA VAL A 92 -2.86 13.05 0.06
C VAL A 92 -3.63 12.53 1.26
N LEU A 93 -4.94 12.41 1.12
CA LEU A 93 -5.82 11.73 2.08
C LEU A 93 -6.19 10.35 1.53
N GLU A 94 -5.89 9.33 2.30
CA GLU A 94 -6.28 7.94 2.05
C GLU A 94 -7.37 7.52 3.03
N ILE A 95 -8.43 6.91 2.52
CA ILE A 95 -9.47 6.29 3.34
C ILE A 95 -9.34 4.77 3.22
N GLY A 96 -9.15 4.09 4.36
CA GLY A 96 -8.93 2.64 4.41
C GLY A 96 -7.47 2.27 4.35
N THR A 97 -6.71 2.56 5.40
CA THR A 97 -5.28 2.22 5.52
C THR A 97 -5.00 0.73 5.33
N GLY A 98 -5.90 -0.13 5.85
CA GLY A 98 -5.74 -1.57 5.85
C GLY A 98 -4.42 -2.01 6.51
N CYS A 99 -3.62 -2.81 5.81
CA CYS A 99 -2.28 -3.19 6.28
C CYS A 99 -1.19 -2.14 6.01
N GLY A 100 -1.51 -1.04 5.29
CA GLY A 100 -0.60 0.06 5.00
C GLY A 100 0.21 -0.07 3.71
N TYR A 101 -0.10 -1.01 2.81
CA TYR A 101 0.67 -1.19 1.57
C TYR A 101 0.49 -0.02 0.60
N GLN A 102 -0.77 0.37 0.30
CA GLN A 102 -1.06 1.54 -0.53
C GLN A 102 -0.48 2.81 0.10
N THR A 103 -0.64 2.96 1.42
CA THR A 103 -0.05 4.07 2.20
C THR A 103 1.46 4.17 2.00
N ALA A 104 2.17 3.02 2.03
CA ALA A 104 3.62 2.97 1.82
C ALA A 104 4.03 3.40 0.41
N ILE A 105 3.23 3.06 -0.62
CA ILE A 105 3.47 3.50 -2.00
C ILE A 105 3.24 5.01 -2.11
N ILE A 106 2.09 5.51 -1.66
CA ILE A 106 1.72 6.94 -1.76
C ILE A 106 2.69 7.82 -0.97
N SER A 107 3.21 7.33 0.16
CA SER A 107 4.17 8.09 0.98
C SER A 107 5.49 8.41 0.27
N LYS A 108 5.80 7.70 -0.80
CA LYS A 108 6.98 7.96 -1.64
C LYS A 108 6.69 8.89 -2.82
N ILE A 109 5.40 9.14 -3.08
CA ILE A 109 4.91 10.04 -4.14
C ILE A 109 4.61 11.42 -3.56
N ALA A 110 3.89 11.47 -2.43
CA ALA A 110 3.43 12.71 -1.80
C ALA A 110 4.35 13.17 -0.66
N LYS A 111 4.43 14.48 -0.41
CA LYS A 111 5.19 15.02 0.71
C LYS A 111 4.60 14.62 2.06
N LYS A 112 3.27 14.57 2.17
CA LYS A 112 2.57 14.16 3.38
C LYS A 112 1.38 13.27 3.02
N VAL A 113 1.17 12.20 3.80
CA VAL A 113 -0.01 11.32 3.67
C VAL A 113 -0.80 11.36 4.98
N TYR A 114 -2.09 11.55 4.87
CA TYR A 114 -3.06 11.36 5.93
C TYR A 114 -3.85 10.12 5.64
N THR A 115 -3.95 9.20 6.58
CA THR A 115 -4.66 7.94 6.35
C THR A 115 -5.59 7.61 7.49
N ILE A 116 -6.80 7.18 7.15
CA ILE A 116 -7.88 6.88 8.11
C ILE A 116 -8.24 5.40 8.02
N GLU A 117 -8.31 4.74 9.17
CA GLU A 117 -8.73 3.34 9.27
C GLU A 117 -9.70 3.16 10.43
N ARG A 118 -10.82 2.49 10.17
CA ARG A 118 -11.84 2.20 11.18
C ARG A 118 -11.52 0.97 12.03
N ILE A 119 -10.71 0.06 11.52
CA ILE A 119 -10.35 -1.18 12.19
C ILE A 119 -9.02 -0.99 12.93
N LYS A 120 -9.11 -0.75 14.22
CA LYS A 120 -7.95 -0.40 15.07
C LYS A 120 -6.78 -1.40 14.95
N PRO A 121 -6.99 -2.74 14.98
CA PRO A 121 -5.90 -3.70 14.81
C PRO A 121 -5.18 -3.59 13.46
N LEU A 122 -5.89 -3.29 12.36
CA LEU A 122 -5.27 -3.04 11.05
C LEU A 122 -4.44 -1.77 11.05
N LEU A 123 -4.97 -0.69 11.64
CA LEU A 123 -4.22 0.56 11.79
C LEU A 123 -2.91 0.36 12.55
N ASP A 124 -2.94 -0.41 13.63
CA ASP A 124 -1.74 -0.70 14.43
C ASP A 124 -0.74 -1.57 13.67
N ARG A 125 -1.24 -2.51 12.84
CA ARG A 125 -0.41 -3.29 11.92
C ARG A 125 0.24 -2.39 10.86
N ALA A 126 -0.52 -1.48 10.24
CA ALA A 126 0.00 -0.53 9.27
C ALA A 126 1.11 0.35 9.86
N LYS A 127 0.90 0.89 11.07
CA LYS A 127 1.92 1.67 11.78
C LYS A 127 3.23 0.90 11.98
N ARG A 128 3.14 -0.37 12.37
CA ARG A 128 4.34 -1.23 12.52
C ARG A 128 5.04 -1.47 11.19
N ASN A 129 4.28 -1.76 10.13
CA ASN A 129 4.82 -2.01 8.80
C ASN A 129 5.55 -0.78 8.24
N LEU A 130 4.92 0.41 8.34
CA LEU A 130 5.53 1.65 7.85
C LEU A 130 6.76 2.06 8.67
N LYS A 131 6.72 1.85 9.98
CA LYS A 131 7.88 2.07 10.86
C LYS A 131 9.05 1.16 10.46
N LEU A 132 8.78 -0.11 10.14
CA LEU A 132 9.79 -1.07 9.67
C LEU A 132 10.47 -0.60 8.38
N LEU A 133 9.71 0.06 7.49
CA LEU A 133 10.21 0.64 6.24
C LEU A 133 10.84 2.03 6.40
N GLY A 134 10.89 2.57 7.62
CA GLY A 134 11.44 3.91 7.89
C GLY A 134 10.59 5.06 7.37
N ILE A 135 9.33 4.83 7.03
CA ILE A 135 8.41 5.86 6.52
C ILE A 135 7.94 6.76 7.67
N ARG A 136 8.06 8.07 7.51
CA ARG A 136 7.79 9.06 8.58
C ARG A 136 6.81 10.16 8.19
N ASN A 137 6.48 10.31 6.92
CA ASN A 137 5.61 11.35 6.39
C ASN A 137 4.13 10.96 6.36
N VAL A 138 3.71 10.01 7.20
CA VAL A 138 2.34 9.51 7.28
C VAL A 138 1.74 9.85 8.64
N GLU A 139 0.55 10.42 8.61
CA GLU A 139 -0.27 10.69 9.79
C GLU A 139 -1.48 9.76 9.80
N PHE A 140 -1.62 9.00 10.88
CA PHE A 140 -2.64 7.97 11.03
C PHE A 140 -3.79 8.45 11.91
N ARG A 141 -5.01 8.27 11.45
CA ARG A 141 -6.23 8.51 12.23
C ARG A 141 -7.06 7.23 12.36
N HIS A 142 -7.48 6.93 13.57
CA HIS A 142 -8.48 5.90 13.81
C HIS A 142 -9.88 6.54 13.74
N GLY A 143 -10.72 6.07 12.84
CA GLY A 143 -12.07 6.60 12.67
C GLY A 143 -12.74 6.13 11.39
N ASP A 144 -13.99 6.51 11.23
CA ASP A 144 -14.74 6.28 10.00
C ASP A 144 -14.42 7.38 8.99
N GLY A 145 -13.90 6.96 7.82
CA GLY A 145 -13.58 7.88 6.73
C GLY A 145 -14.80 8.54 6.09
N GLY A 146 -15.99 7.95 6.26
CA GLY A 146 -17.25 8.51 5.77
C GLY A 146 -17.65 9.83 6.44
N LEU A 147 -17.12 10.12 7.63
CA LEU A 147 -17.34 11.38 8.35
C LEU A 147 -16.39 12.51 7.88
N GLY A 148 -15.51 12.24 6.94
CA GLY A 148 -14.52 13.18 6.45
C GLY A 148 -13.48 13.59 7.49
N SER A 149 -12.43 14.26 7.05
CA SER A 149 -11.53 14.98 7.93
C SER A 149 -11.64 16.46 7.60
N VAL A 150 -12.26 17.22 8.45
CA VAL A 150 -12.62 18.64 8.25
C VAL A 150 -11.40 19.55 7.96
N SER A 151 -10.19 19.00 8.09
CA SER A 151 -8.94 19.78 7.96
C SER A 151 -8.17 19.50 6.65
N TYR A 152 -8.64 18.63 5.76
CA TYR A 152 -7.85 18.20 4.60
C TYR A 152 -8.64 18.29 3.30
N THR A 153 -8.17 19.11 2.40
CA THR A 153 -8.83 19.48 1.14
C THR A 153 -8.14 18.88 -0.08
N HIS A 154 -7.73 17.61 -0.14
CA HIS A 154 -7.20 17.04 -1.37
C HIS A 154 -7.34 15.53 -1.44
N LEU A 155 -7.69 15.05 -2.61
CA LEU A 155 -7.77 13.70 -3.17
C LEU A 155 -8.01 12.56 -2.15
N THR A 156 -9.24 12.08 -2.11
CA THR A 156 -9.64 10.90 -1.35
C THR A 156 -9.57 9.66 -2.24
N LEU A 157 -8.72 8.70 -1.91
CA LEU A 157 -8.68 7.40 -2.58
C LEU A 157 -9.33 6.35 -1.68
N PRO A 158 -10.45 5.74 -2.07
CA PRO A 158 -10.96 4.57 -1.38
C PRO A 158 -10.04 3.38 -1.65
N THR A 159 -9.51 2.74 -0.61
CA THR A 159 -8.61 1.58 -0.73
C THR A 159 -9.32 0.24 -0.63
N THR A 160 -10.61 0.23 -0.37
CA THR A 160 -11.44 -0.98 -0.36
C THR A 160 -12.61 -0.83 -1.31
N PRO A 161 -12.76 -1.68 -2.34
CA PRO A 161 -14.04 -1.83 -2.99
C PRO A 161 -15.02 -2.44 -1.96
N TYR A 162 -16.15 -1.78 -1.77
CA TYR A 162 -17.28 -2.41 -1.08
C TYR A 162 -17.73 -3.60 -1.94
N VAL A 163 -17.63 -4.79 -1.39
CA VAL A 163 -18.31 -5.98 -1.88
C VAL A 163 -19.62 -6.09 -1.12
#